data_39a89d6b9271b93806a37172e795b039
#
_entry.id   39a89d6b9271b93806a37172e795b039
#
_cell.length_a   1.000
_cell.length_b   1.000
_cell.length_c   1.000
_cell.angle_alpha   90.00
_cell.angle_beta   90.00
_cell.angle_gamma   90.00
#
_symmetry.space_group_name_H-M   'P 1'
#
loop_
_entity.id
_entity.type
_entity.pdbx_description
1 polymer ?
#
loop_
_entity_poly.entity_id
_entity_poly.type
_entity_poly.pdbx_seq_one_letter_code
_entity_poly.pdbx_strand_id
1 'polypeptide(L)'
;MMLNKKEPEVFTYEEAAAYIEEIPKFTKKHTLEHTKLFLKRLGNPAVDRKIVHVAGTNGKGSVCAYLQAILMAEGKRTGFFTSPHLVSVNERIRMDNVQIDNKTFLEVFRKVLKTVRRMVEDGIEHPSYFEFLFGMGMTAFAETDVEYIILETGLGGRLDATNAVEKPALSIITSISLDHTAILGDTIRKIAVEKAGIIKPKVPVFFDGSNKEAAEVIRTKGEELGVYCREVTNHAYEIREVHRKYIAFSRRSAYDKDVIFQVPMCGCYQAMNAELALEASEYLLAGEEIHMDRWKQVLAQLHWEGRMERIGAHITVDGAHNPGAMQAFVERVKALDESERGEMILLFSAVSDKKYDEMIEYLCGNLDVKAYIVTQIEDERGVPVEELADIFRRYTDRPVYCKERLEDAVGTALDKRGESGEIYCLGSLYLVGMIKKLLAGGAIDA
;
A
#
# COMPACT_ATOMS: atom_id res chain seq x y z
N MET A 1 24.82 -3.41 -19.70
CA MET A 1 25.99 -4.29 -19.56
C MET A 1 25.66 -5.69 -18.98
N MET A 2 24.39 -5.96 -18.61
CA MET A 2 23.96 -7.24 -17.98
C MET A 2 23.64 -8.42 -18.91
N LEU A 3 23.54 -8.22 -20.22
CA LEU A 3 23.05 -9.25 -21.16
C LEU A 3 24.13 -10.07 -21.91
N ASN A 4 25.42 -9.93 -21.58
CA ASN A 4 26.51 -10.61 -22.31
C ASN A 4 27.06 -11.90 -21.66
N LYS A 5 26.44 -12.40 -20.57
CA LYS A 5 26.68 -13.77 -20.10
C LYS A 5 25.63 -14.66 -20.75
N LYS A 6 26.02 -15.80 -21.33
CA LYS A 6 25.09 -16.90 -21.64
C LYS A 6 24.41 -17.28 -20.31
N GLU A 7 23.25 -16.65 -20.06
CA GLU A 7 22.49 -16.92 -18.87
C GLU A 7 21.86 -18.31 -18.96
N PRO A 8 21.74 -19.04 -17.86
CA PRO A 8 21.19 -20.37 -17.86
C PRO A 8 19.73 -20.35 -18.42
N GLU A 9 19.39 -21.32 -19.26
CA GLU A 9 18.03 -21.49 -19.80
C GLU A 9 17.00 -21.82 -18.69
N VAL A 10 17.48 -22.20 -17.51
CA VAL A 10 16.65 -22.64 -16.38
C VAL A 10 16.96 -21.79 -15.16
N PHE A 11 15.96 -21.01 -14.72
CA PHE A 11 16.01 -20.27 -13.46
C PHE A 11 15.32 -21.08 -12.36
N THR A 12 15.87 -21.00 -11.13
CA THR A 12 15.11 -21.29 -9.90
C THR A 12 14.27 -20.08 -9.53
N TYR A 13 13.37 -20.22 -8.57
CA TYR A 13 12.61 -19.09 -8.03
C TYR A 13 13.54 -18.03 -7.42
N GLU A 14 14.54 -18.44 -6.66
CA GLU A 14 15.53 -17.58 -6.01
C GLU A 14 16.34 -16.76 -7.03
N GLU A 15 16.77 -17.41 -8.11
CA GLU A 15 17.47 -16.73 -9.20
C GLU A 15 16.57 -15.74 -9.95
N ALA A 16 15.30 -16.08 -10.16
CA ALA A 16 14.33 -15.18 -10.78
C ALA A 16 14.02 -13.97 -9.90
N ALA A 17 13.85 -14.18 -8.59
CA ALA A 17 13.66 -13.11 -7.62
C ALA A 17 14.89 -12.20 -7.55
N ALA A 18 16.11 -12.77 -7.47
CA ALA A 18 17.36 -12.01 -7.49
C ALA A 18 17.53 -11.20 -8.78
N TYR A 19 17.23 -11.78 -9.94
CA TYR A 19 17.26 -11.06 -11.22
C TYR A 19 16.36 -9.81 -11.18
N ILE A 20 15.13 -9.94 -10.65
CA ILE A 20 14.21 -8.81 -10.55
C ILE A 20 14.75 -7.75 -9.60
N GLU A 21 15.32 -8.14 -8.44
CA GLU A 21 15.88 -7.20 -7.48
C GLU A 21 17.11 -6.44 -8.03
N GLU A 22 17.85 -7.02 -8.96
CA GLU A 22 18.97 -6.37 -9.66
C GLU A 22 18.51 -5.37 -10.74
N ILE A 23 17.24 -5.40 -11.19
CA ILE A 23 16.72 -4.40 -12.11
C ILE A 23 16.69 -3.04 -11.38
N PRO A 24 17.28 -1.98 -11.97
CA PRO A 24 17.35 -0.68 -11.33
C PRO A 24 15.97 -0.13 -10.95
N LYS A 25 15.78 0.16 -9.66
CA LYS A 25 14.50 0.62 -9.09
C LYS A 25 14.24 2.12 -9.32
N PHE A 26 15.31 2.92 -9.30
CA PHE A 26 15.23 4.40 -9.29
C PHE A 26 15.98 5.06 -10.47
N THR A 27 16.02 4.40 -11.60
CA THR A 27 16.53 4.97 -12.84
C THR A 27 15.55 5.98 -13.45
N LYS A 28 16.00 6.67 -14.50
CA LYS A 28 15.13 7.52 -15.31
C LYS A 28 13.87 6.73 -15.70
N LYS A 29 12.71 7.21 -15.29
CA LYS A 29 11.43 6.59 -15.68
C LYS A 29 11.32 6.54 -17.19
N HIS A 30 10.95 5.39 -17.72
CA HIS A 30 10.52 5.28 -19.10
C HIS A 30 9.23 6.07 -19.34
N THR A 31 8.95 6.37 -20.59
CA THR A 31 7.67 6.96 -20.98
C THR A 31 6.56 5.91 -20.88
N LEU A 32 5.31 6.33 -20.71
CA LEU A 32 4.19 5.39 -20.79
C LEU A 32 4.12 4.63 -22.12
N GLU A 33 4.60 5.23 -23.19
CA GLU A 33 4.65 4.57 -24.50
C GLU A 33 5.60 3.37 -24.50
N HIS A 34 6.70 3.42 -23.72
CA HIS A 34 7.56 2.26 -23.51
C HIS A 34 6.81 1.13 -22.78
N THR A 35 6.11 1.44 -21.70
CA THR A 35 5.31 0.45 -20.97
C THR A 35 4.18 -0.12 -21.83
N LYS A 36 3.50 0.70 -22.62
CA LYS A 36 2.51 0.23 -23.61
C LYS A 36 3.10 -0.68 -24.65
N LEU A 37 4.27 -0.34 -25.20
CA LEU A 37 5.01 -1.17 -26.13
C LEU A 37 5.37 -2.52 -25.50
N PHE A 38 5.85 -2.51 -24.26
CA PHE A 38 6.15 -3.71 -23.50
C PHE A 38 4.90 -4.61 -23.34
N LEU A 39 3.77 -4.06 -22.89
CA LEU A 39 2.51 -4.81 -22.79
C LEU A 39 2.06 -5.34 -24.17
N LYS A 40 2.21 -4.55 -25.22
CA LYS A 40 1.91 -5.01 -26.59
C LYS A 40 2.78 -6.19 -27.01
N ARG A 41 4.05 -6.18 -26.65
CA ARG A 41 4.99 -7.29 -26.92
C ARG A 41 4.65 -8.54 -26.12
N LEU A 42 4.03 -8.38 -24.93
CA LEU A 42 3.45 -9.47 -24.12
C LEU A 42 2.10 -9.96 -24.67
N GLY A 43 1.55 -9.35 -25.72
CA GLY A 43 0.24 -9.71 -26.30
C GLY A 43 -0.94 -8.97 -25.69
N ASN A 44 -0.73 -7.82 -25.05
CA ASN A 44 -1.73 -7.03 -24.31
C ASN A 44 -2.49 -7.90 -23.28
N PRO A 45 -1.80 -8.48 -22.30
CA PRO A 45 -2.39 -9.43 -21.37
C PRO A 45 -3.54 -8.78 -20.59
N ALA A 46 -4.62 -9.52 -20.36
CA ALA A 46 -5.78 -9.18 -19.54
C ALA A 46 -6.53 -7.88 -19.96
N VAL A 47 -6.42 -7.45 -21.22
CA VAL A 47 -7.06 -6.23 -21.73
C VAL A 47 -8.60 -6.30 -21.74
N ASP A 48 -9.16 -7.49 -21.73
CA ASP A 48 -10.61 -7.80 -21.74
C ASP A 48 -11.21 -7.87 -20.33
N ARG A 49 -10.41 -7.73 -19.27
CA ARG A 49 -10.87 -7.80 -17.90
C ARG A 49 -11.38 -6.44 -17.39
N LYS A 50 -12.27 -6.46 -16.38
CA LYS A 50 -12.72 -5.25 -15.70
C LYS A 50 -11.61 -4.76 -14.75
N ILE A 51 -10.91 -3.71 -15.14
CA ILE A 51 -9.79 -3.18 -14.37
C ILE A 51 -10.24 -2.02 -13.50
N VAL A 52 -9.94 -2.07 -12.19
CA VAL A 52 -10.09 -0.94 -11.26
C VAL A 52 -8.71 -0.38 -10.97
N HIS A 53 -8.48 0.89 -11.29
CA HIS A 53 -7.18 1.54 -11.17
C HIS A 53 -7.17 2.48 -9.96
N VAL A 54 -6.29 2.23 -9.00
CA VAL A 54 -6.28 2.91 -7.69
C VAL A 54 -5.00 3.70 -7.49
N ALA A 55 -5.13 5.03 -7.35
CA ALA A 55 -4.05 5.93 -6.97
C ALA A 55 -4.34 6.62 -5.63
N GLY A 56 -3.34 7.25 -5.05
CA GLY A 56 -3.45 7.99 -3.80
C GLY A 56 -2.11 8.10 -3.09
N THR A 57 -2.02 8.86 -2.02
CA THR A 57 -0.84 8.86 -1.16
C THR A 57 -0.94 7.73 -0.15
N ASN A 58 -1.93 7.77 0.71
CA ASN A 58 -2.21 6.75 1.72
C ASN A 58 -3.53 6.03 1.42
N GLY A 59 -3.71 4.81 1.92
CA GLY A 59 -4.97 4.08 1.80
C GLY A 59 -5.15 3.23 0.54
N LYS A 60 -4.29 3.36 -0.49
CA LYS A 60 -4.41 2.59 -1.74
C LYS A 60 -4.60 1.10 -1.50
N GLY A 61 -3.62 0.44 -0.87
CA GLY A 61 -3.67 -0.99 -0.58
C GLY A 61 -4.87 -1.40 0.26
N SER A 62 -5.29 -0.57 1.24
CA SER A 62 -6.49 -0.83 2.05
C SER A 62 -7.77 -0.79 1.20
N VAL A 63 -7.95 0.23 0.36
CA VAL A 63 -9.10 0.32 -0.56
C VAL A 63 -9.12 -0.86 -1.52
N CYS A 64 -7.96 -1.23 -2.09
CA CYS A 64 -7.84 -2.39 -2.95
C CYS A 64 -8.24 -3.68 -2.24
N ALA A 65 -7.77 -3.89 -1.00
CA ALA A 65 -8.08 -5.08 -0.21
C ALA A 65 -9.56 -5.16 0.17
N TYR A 66 -10.19 -4.04 0.58
CA TYR A 66 -11.63 -3.98 0.82
C TYR A 66 -12.42 -4.30 -0.43
N LEU A 67 -12.08 -3.65 -1.55
CA LEU A 67 -12.73 -3.89 -2.84
C LEU A 67 -12.62 -5.35 -3.28
N GLN A 68 -11.43 -5.94 -3.15
CA GLN A 68 -11.22 -7.35 -3.46
C GLN A 68 -12.10 -8.26 -2.61
N ALA A 69 -12.13 -8.04 -1.29
CA ALA A 69 -12.92 -8.85 -0.36
C ALA A 69 -14.42 -8.78 -0.69
N ILE A 70 -14.94 -7.58 -1.00
CA ILE A 70 -16.35 -7.39 -1.37
C ILE A 70 -16.68 -8.09 -2.69
N LEU A 71 -15.88 -7.90 -3.73
CA LEU A 71 -16.09 -8.55 -5.03
C LEU A 71 -16.07 -10.09 -4.89
N MET A 72 -15.14 -10.63 -4.11
CA MET A 72 -15.07 -12.07 -3.83
C MET A 72 -16.31 -12.56 -3.05
N ALA A 73 -16.85 -11.77 -2.12
CA ALA A 73 -18.07 -12.10 -1.40
C ALA A 73 -19.30 -12.23 -2.31
N GLU A 74 -19.28 -11.54 -3.45
CA GLU A 74 -20.28 -11.67 -4.52
C GLU A 74 -19.90 -12.70 -5.60
N GLY A 75 -18.94 -13.57 -5.29
CA GLY A 75 -18.54 -14.69 -6.16
C GLY A 75 -17.70 -14.29 -7.37
N LYS A 76 -17.14 -13.07 -7.39
CA LYS A 76 -16.27 -12.62 -8.49
C LYS A 76 -14.85 -13.12 -8.30
N ARG A 77 -14.24 -13.58 -9.39
CA ARG A 77 -12.82 -13.94 -9.43
C ARG A 77 -11.99 -12.68 -9.59
N THR A 78 -10.96 -12.54 -8.78
CA THR A 78 -10.21 -11.28 -8.69
C THR A 78 -8.71 -11.47 -8.82
N GLY A 79 -8.06 -10.57 -9.60
CA GLY A 79 -6.62 -10.35 -9.58
C GLY A 79 -6.31 -9.06 -8.83
N PHE A 80 -5.22 -9.02 -8.07
CA PHE A 80 -4.78 -7.81 -7.38
C PHE A 80 -3.27 -7.63 -7.54
N PHE A 81 -2.88 -6.49 -8.12
CA PHE A 81 -1.49 -6.04 -8.22
C PHE A 81 -1.24 -4.94 -7.20
N THR A 82 -0.29 -5.14 -6.30
CA THR A 82 0.00 -4.23 -5.17
C THR A 82 1.48 -3.90 -5.03
N SER A 83 1.78 -2.82 -4.30
CA SER A 83 3.16 -2.40 -3.99
C SER A 83 3.24 -1.52 -2.74
N PRO A 84 4.38 -1.60 -2.01
CA PRO A 84 5.43 -2.60 -2.11
C PRO A 84 5.02 -3.95 -1.52
N HIS A 85 5.87 -4.97 -1.61
CA HIS A 85 5.77 -6.19 -0.79
C HIS A 85 6.45 -5.98 0.56
N LEU A 86 6.12 -6.79 1.55
CA LEU A 86 6.72 -6.76 2.89
C LEU A 86 7.85 -7.78 3.02
N VAL A 87 7.62 -9.02 2.63
CA VAL A 87 8.54 -10.14 2.80
C VAL A 87 8.95 -10.76 1.47
N SER A 88 7.96 -11.04 0.60
CA SER A 88 8.17 -11.76 -0.66
C SER A 88 7.62 -10.97 -1.86
N VAL A 89 8.37 -10.96 -2.95
CA VAL A 89 7.93 -10.34 -4.22
C VAL A 89 6.61 -10.92 -4.75
N ASN A 90 6.27 -12.17 -4.39
CA ASN A 90 5.02 -12.84 -4.75
C ASN A 90 3.78 -12.10 -4.22
N GLU A 91 3.90 -11.39 -3.08
CA GLU A 91 2.82 -10.61 -2.49
C GLU A 91 2.23 -9.57 -3.45
N ARG A 92 3.03 -9.13 -4.44
CA ARG A 92 2.62 -8.11 -5.41
C ARG A 92 1.58 -8.59 -6.42
N ILE A 93 1.42 -9.91 -6.56
CA ILE A 93 0.48 -10.52 -7.51
C ILE A 93 -0.38 -11.50 -6.73
N ARG A 94 -1.64 -11.16 -6.56
CA ARG A 94 -2.59 -11.97 -5.80
C ARG A 94 -3.77 -12.37 -6.68
N MET A 95 -4.24 -13.60 -6.51
CA MET A 95 -5.46 -14.12 -7.11
C MET A 95 -6.39 -14.56 -5.98
N ASP A 96 -7.61 -14.02 -5.94
CA ASP A 96 -8.58 -14.27 -4.88
C ASP A 96 -7.96 -14.15 -3.48
N ASN A 97 -7.25 -13.05 -3.25
CA ASN A 97 -6.51 -12.71 -2.03
C ASN A 97 -5.36 -13.67 -1.64
N VAL A 98 -4.98 -14.61 -2.50
CA VAL A 98 -3.83 -15.48 -2.30
C VAL A 98 -2.68 -15.02 -3.20
N GLN A 99 -1.50 -14.80 -2.62
CA GLN A 99 -0.30 -14.50 -3.43
C GLN A 99 0.06 -15.69 -4.32
N ILE A 100 0.61 -15.41 -5.50
CA ILE A 100 1.03 -16.48 -6.40
C ILE A 100 2.13 -17.33 -5.76
N ASP A 101 2.12 -18.63 -6.03
CA ASP A 101 3.15 -19.54 -5.57
C ASP A 101 4.46 -19.39 -6.38
N ASN A 102 5.55 -19.96 -5.86
CA ASN A 102 6.88 -19.87 -6.50
C ASN A 102 6.91 -20.50 -7.90
N LYS A 103 6.10 -21.54 -8.14
CA LYS A 103 6.02 -22.22 -9.44
C LYS A 103 5.36 -21.30 -10.47
N THR A 104 4.20 -20.75 -10.15
CA THR A 104 3.46 -19.81 -11.00
C THR A 104 4.31 -18.55 -11.26
N PHE A 105 4.96 -18.02 -10.22
CA PHE A 105 5.87 -16.89 -10.34
C PHE A 105 6.97 -17.16 -11.37
N LEU A 106 7.63 -18.32 -11.26
CA LEU A 106 8.72 -18.69 -12.16
C LEU A 106 8.25 -18.93 -13.60
N GLU A 107 7.08 -19.52 -13.79
CA GLU A 107 6.49 -19.70 -15.12
C GLU A 107 6.21 -18.37 -15.81
N VAL A 108 5.59 -17.43 -15.08
CA VAL A 108 5.30 -16.08 -15.58
C VAL A 108 6.59 -15.31 -15.83
N PHE A 109 7.55 -15.36 -14.89
CA PHE A 109 8.87 -14.74 -15.06
C PHE A 109 9.55 -15.15 -16.37
N ARG A 110 9.61 -16.47 -16.66
CA ARG A 110 10.22 -17.00 -17.90
C ARG A 110 9.56 -16.46 -19.15
N LYS A 111 8.22 -16.36 -19.16
CA LYS A 111 7.46 -15.79 -20.30
C LYS A 111 7.79 -14.32 -20.52
N VAL A 112 7.78 -13.54 -19.44
CA VAL A 112 8.07 -12.11 -19.49
C VAL A 112 9.53 -11.88 -19.89
N LEU A 113 10.49 -12.60 -19.29
CA LEU A 113 11.91 -12.48 -19.62
C LEU A 113 12.19 -12.81 -21.09
N LYS A 114 11.54 -13.86 -21.63
CA LYS A 114 11.66 -14.20 -23.05
C LYS A 114 11.25 -13.04 -23.96
N THR A 115 10.18 -12.32 -23.58
CA THR A 115 9.72 -11.15 -24.34
C THR A 115 10.67 -9.98 -24.18
N VAL A 116 11.17 -9.73 -22.98
CA VAL A 116 12.13 -8.66 -22.69
C VAL A 116 13.44 -8.87 -23.46
N ARG A 117 13.98 -10.09 -23.50
CA ARG A 117 15.17 -10.42 -24.30
C ARG A 117 15.01 -10.03 -25.78
N ARG A 118 13.87 -10.37 -26.38
CA ARG A 118 13.55 -9.98 -27.75
C ARG A 118 13.44 -8.47 -27.93
N MET A 119 12.86 -7.77 -26.97
CA MET A 119 12.80 -6.30 -27.00
C MET A 119 14.20 -5.69 -27.00
N VAL A 120 15.09 -6.21 -26.16
CA VAL A 120 16.49 -5.73 -26.12
C VAL A 120 17.25 -6.06 -27.40
N GLU A 121 17.05 -7.25 -27.98
CA GLU A 121 17.59 -7.62 -29.31
C GLU A 121 17.10 -6.67 -30.42
N ASP A 122 15.84 -6.20 -30.32
CA ASP A 122 15.24 -5.20 -31.21
C ASP A 122 15.72 -3.76 -30.93
N GLY A 123 16.62 -3.55 -29.93
CA GLY A 123 17.14 -2.24 -29.54
C GLY A 123 16.20 -1.43 -28.64
N ILE A 124 15.19 -2.05 -28.03
CA ILE A 124 14.29 -1.44 -27.07
C ILE A 124 14.87 -1.59 -25.67
N GLU A 125 14.81 -0.54 -24.85
CA GLU A 125 15.35 -0.56 -23.49
C GLU A 125 14.64 -1.62 -22.63
N HIS A 126 15.40 -2.20 -21.68
CA HIS A 126 14.86 -3.16 -20.71
C HIS A 126 13.81 -2.46 -19.81
N PRO A 127 12.65 -3.07 -19.53
CA PRO A 127 11.69 -2.50 -18.58
C PRO A 127 12.33 -2.23 -17.22
N SER A 128 11.95 -1.15 -16.57
CA SER A 128 12.33 -0.88 -15.17
C SER A 128 11.76 -1.95 -14.22
N TYR A 129 12.29 -2.00 -13.01
CA TYR A 129 11.83 -2.91 -11.95
C TYR A 129 10.30 -3.00 -11.83
N PHE A 130 9.65 -1.83 -11.74
CA PHE A 130 8.19 -1.79 -11.57
C PHE A 130 7.43 -2.16 -12.85
N GLU A 131 7.92 -1.76 -14.03
CA GLU A 131 7.32 -2.17 -15.31
C GLU A 131 7.42 -3.67 -15.53
N PHE A 132 8.56 -4.29 -15.18
CA PHE A 132 8.75 -5.73 -15.28
C PHE A 132 7.75 -6.49 -14.42
N LEU A 133 7.64 -6.11 -13.13
CA LEU A 133 6.66 -6.71 -12.19
C LEU A 133 5.21 -6.49 -12.63
N PHE A 134 4.89 -5.30 -13.13
CA PHE A 134 3.57 -5.01 -13.69
C PHE A 134 3.26 -5.90 -14.89
N GLY A 135 4.22 -6.07 -15.81
CA GLY A 135 4.07 -7.02 -16.93
C GLY A 135 3.88 -8.46 -16.47
N MET A 136 4.58 -8.88 -15.40
CA MET A 136 4.36 -10.19 -14.77
C MET A 136 2.93 -10.31 -14.21
N GLY A 137 2.46 -9.31 -13.46
CA GLY A 137 1.11 -9.29 -12.89
C GLY A 137 0.04 -9.43 -13.97
N MET A 138 0.11 -8.60 -15.01
CA MET A 138 -0.85 -8.64 -16.11
C MET A 138 -0.80 -9.97 -16.87
N THR A 139 0.40 -10.56 -17.07
CA THR A 139 0.55 -11.87 -17.71
C THR A 139 -0.06 -12.98 -16.84
N ALA A 140 0.18 -12.95 -15.52
CA ALA A 140 -0.39 -13.90 -14.58
C ALA A 140 -1.92 -13.86 -14.59
N PHE A 141 -2.51 -12.67 -14.57
CA PHE A 141 -3.97 -12.49 -14.60
C PHE A 141 -4.59 -12.95 -15.93
N ALA A 142 -3.90 -12.76 -17.05
CA ALA A 142 -4.38 -13.22 -18.36
C ALA A 142 -4.44 -14.75 -18.47
N GLU A 143 -3.67 -15.49 -17.67
CA GLU A 143 -3.62 -16.95 -17.66
C GLU A 143 -4.64 -17.58 -16.71
N THR A 144 -5.50 -16.78 -16.10
CA THR A 144 -6.52 -17.21 -15.16
C THR A 144 -7.90 -16.73 -15.58
N ASP A 145 -8.91 -17.18 -14.87
CA ASP A 145 -10.32 -16.84 -15.07
C ASP A 145 -10.75 -15.61 -14.22
N VAL A 146 -9.81 -14.75 -13.79
CA VAL A 146 -10.16 -13.52 -13.08
C VAL A 146 -11.04 -12.62 -13.94
N GLU A 147 -12.09 -12.09 -13.35
CA GLU A 147 -13.03 -11.17 -13.97
C GLU A 147 -12.65 -9.71 -13.73
N TYR A 148 -12.23 -9.43 -12.50
CA TYR A 148 -11.81 -8.11 -12.04
C TYR A 148 -10.33 -8.09 -11.74
N ILE A 149 -9.65 -7.04 -12.16
CA ILE A 149 -8.26 -6.77 -11.79
C ILE A 149 -8.19 -5.45 -11.06
N ILE A 150 -7.67 -5.47 -9.84
CA ILE A 150 -7.46 -4.30 -9.02
C ILE A 150 -5.97 -3.92 -9.14
N LEU A 151 -5.69 -2.73 -9.67
CA LEU A 151 -4.33 -2.23 -9.89
C LEU A 151 -4.03 -1.09 -8.94
N GLU A 152 -3.11 -1.30 -8.01
CA GLU A 152 -2.53 -0.26 -7.18
C GLU A 152 -1.38 0.41 -7.92
N THR A 153 -1.39 1.76 -8.02
CA THR A 153 -0.25 2.52 -8.55
C THR A 153 0.96 2.41 -7.63
N GLY A 154 2.15 2.32 -8.22
CA GLY A 154 3.40 2.32 -7.45
C GLY A 154 3.74 3.71 -6.93
N LEU A 155 3.82 4.70 -7.83
CA LEU A 155 4.23 6.07 -7.50
C LEU A 155 3.57 7.10 -8.41
N GLY A 156 2.84 8.02 -7.78
CA GLY A 156 2.14 9.10 -8.50
C GLY A 156 0.86 8.61 -9.14
N GLY A 157 0.79 8.62 -10.44
CA GLY A 157 -0.35 8.18 -11.25
C GLY A 157 -0.09 8.43 -12.74
N ARG A 158 0.06 9.69 -13.15
CA ARG A 158 0.20 10.10 -14.56
C ARG A 158 1.27 9.35 -15.34
N LEU A 159 2.42 9.14 -14.72
CA LEU A 159 3.58 8.43 -15.30
C LEU A 159 3.86 7.08 -14.64
N ASP A 160 2.89 6.54 -13.88
CA ASP A 160 3.02 5.21 -13.32
C ASP A 160 2.85 4.13 -14.41
N ALA A 161 3.59 3.03 -14.30
CA ALA A 161 3.50 1.96 -15.30
C ALA A 161 2.08 1.39 -15.42
N THR A 162 1.32 1.31 -14.31
CA THR A 162 -0.07 0.83 -14.33
C THR A 162 -0.99 1.74 -15.15
N ASN A 163 -0.60 3.01 -15.36
CA ASN A 163 -1.36 3.96 -16.18
C ASN A 163 -1.25 3.67 -17.70
N ALA A 164 -0.47 2.67 -18.10
CA ALA A 164 -0.48 2.14 -19.46
C ALA A 164 -1.82 1.45 -19.81
N VAL A 165 -2.62 1.08 -18.79
CA VAL A 165 -4.02 0.63 -18.99
C VAL A 165 -4.87 1.81 -19.49
N GLU A 166 -5.46 1.65 -20.66
CA GLU A 166 -6.15 2.76 -21.33
C GLU A 166 -7.64 2.88 -20.96
N LYS A 167 -8.28 1.76 -20.62
CA LYS A 167 -9.72 1.68 -20.39
C LYS A 167 -10.05 0.90 -19.12
N PRO A 168 -9.71 1.42 -17.93
CA PRO A 168 -10.20 0.80 -16.71
C PRO A 168 -11.72 0.94 -16.62
N ALA A 169 -12.38 0.05 -15.88
CA ALA A 169 -13.81 0.12 -15.58
C ALA A 169 -14.13 1.26 -14.58
N LEU A 170 -13.15 1.55 -13.69
CA LEU A 170 -13.26 2.57 -12.66
C LEU A 170 -11.87 3.07 -12.27
N SER A 171 -11.73 4.37 -12.02
CA SER A 171 -10.55 4.95 -11.35
C SER A 171 -10.91 5.34 -9.93
N ILE A 172 -10.03 5.04 -8.96
CA ILE A 172 -10.21 5.44 -7.56
C ILE A 172 -8.99 6.26 -7.12
N ILE A 173 -9.24 7.39 -6.43
CA ILE A 173 -8.16 8.21 -5.85
C ILE A 173 -8.41 8.30 -4.35
N THR A 174 -7.55 7.66 -3.57
CA THR A 174 -7.59 7.67 -2.10
C THR A 174 -7.00 8.96 -1.55
N SER A 175 -6.77 9.06 -0.23
CA SER A 175 -6.30 10.28 0.40
C SER A 175 -5.00 10.83 -0.22
N ILE A 176 -4.90 12.14 -0.30
CA ILE A 176 -3.73 12.88 -0.82
C ILE A 176 -3.10 13.68 0.30
N SER A 177 -1.81 13.45 0.50
CA SER A 177 -0.95 14.18 1.44
C SER A 177 0.44 14.38 0.85
N LEU A 178 1.30 15.14 1.51
CA LEU A 178 2.68 15.32 1.08
C LEU A 178 3.46 14.02 1.22
N ASP A 179 3.94 13.50 0.10
CA ASP A 179 4.84 12.36 0.01
C ASP A 179 5.58 12.40 -1.32
N HIS A 180 6.79 11.82 -1.35
CA HIS A 180 7.65 11.81 -2.55
C HIS A 180 7.79 13.20 -3.20
N THR A 181 7.95 14.23 -2.38
CA THR A 181 7.90 15.64 -2.82
C THR A 181 8.99 15.99 -3.83
N ALA A 182 10.12 15.31 -3.79
CA ALA A 182 11.20 15.47 -4.79
C ALA A 182 10.80 15.02 -6.22
N ILE A 183 9.79 14.14 -6.34
CA ILE A 183 9.36 13.56 -7.62
C ILE A 183 7.99 14.11 -8.05
N LEU A 184 7.03 14.16 -7.11
CA LEU A 184 5.63 14.52 -7.41
C LEU A 184 5.33 16.01 -7.22
N GLY A 185 6.28 16.75 -6.65
CA GLY A 185 6.11 18.15 -6.29
C GLY A 185 5.82 18.39 -4.81
N ASP A 186 6.05 19.61 -4.38
CA ASP A 186 6.13 20.06 -3.00
C ASP A 186 4.80 20.60 -2.43
N THR A 187 3.70 20.48 -3.19
CA THR A 187 2.36 20.93 -2.79
C THR A 187 1.31 19.85 -3.00
N ILE A 188 0.24 19.89 -2.21
CA ILE A 188 -0.93 19.01 -2.37
C ILE A 188 -1.48 19.07 -3.79
N ARG A 189 -1.59 20.29 -4.36
CA ARG A 189 -2.08 20.50 -5.73
C ARG A 189 -1.22 19.77 -6.78
N LYS A 190 0.11 19.85 -6.69
CA LYS A 190 1.02 19.16 -7.63
C LYS A 190 0.87 17.64 -7.52
N ILE A 191 0.83 17.11 -6.29
CA ILE A 191 0.65 15.69 -6.04
C ILE A 191 -0.72 15.22 -6.54
N ALA A 192 -1.77 16.02 -6.32
CA ALA A 192 -3.13 15.73 -6.82
C ALA A 192 -3.17 15.66 -8.35
N VAL A 193 -2.49 16.57 -9.06
CA VAL A 193 -2.39 16.55 -10.54
C VAL A 193 -1.74 15.27 -11.03
N GLU A 194 -0.63 14.83 -10.40
CA GLU A 194 0.02 13.57 -10.77
C GLU A 194 -0.91 12.35 -10.57
N LYS A 195 -1.67 12.32 -9.47
CA LYS A 195 -2.59 11.22 -9.19
C LYS A 195 -3.85 11.26 -10.06
N ALA A 196 -4.40 12.46 -10.32
CA ALA A 196 -5.52 12.65 -11.24
C ALA A 196 -5.19 12.24 -12.69
N GLY A 197 -3.90 12.05 -13.00
CA GLY A 197 -3.46 11.52 -14.30
C GLY A 197 -3.93 10.11 -14.62
N ILE A 198 -4.51 9.36 -13.66
CA ILE A 198 -5.14 8.05 -13.92
C ILE A 198 -6.57 8.16 -14.44
N ILE A 199 -7.18 9.34 -14.37
CA ILE A 199 -8.55 9.56 -14.88
C ILE A 199 -8.53 9.47 -16.41
N LYS A 200 -9.41 8.65 -16.96
CA LYS A 200 -9.49 8.40 -18.40
C LYS A 200 -10.83 8.87 -18.97
N PRO A 201 -10.89 9.31 -20.22
CA PRO A 201 -12.15 9.65 -20.86
C PRO A 201 -13.18 8.51 -20.79
N LYS A 202 -14.43 8.81 -20.46
CA LYS A 202 -15.54 7.87 -20.32
C LYS A 202 -15.41 6.87 -19.17
N VAL A 203 -14.44 7.04 -18.29
CA VAL A 203 -14.24 6.19 -17.10
C VAL A 203 -14.60 7.02 -15.87
N PRO A 204 -15.52 6.58 -15.00
CA PRO A 204 -15.84 7.29 -13.78
C PRO A 204 -14.65 7.32 -12.82
N VAL A 205 -14.63 8.34 -11.96
CA VAL A 205 -13.64 8.47 -10.88
C VAL A 205 -14.34 8.63 -9.54
N PHE A 206 -13.94 7.80 -8.57
CA PHE A 206 -14.36 7.90 -7.18
C PHE A 206 -13.17 8.37 -6.36
N PHE A 207 -13.37 9.30 -5.44
CA PHE A 207 -12.22 9.86 -4.73
C PHE A 207 -12.54 10.36 -3.32
N ASP A 208 -11.52 10.34 -2.48
CA ASP A 208 -11.54 10.90 -1.14
C ASP A 208 -11.56 12.44 -1.22
N GLY A 209 -12.64 13.03 -0.76
CA GLY A 209 -12.87 14.48 -0.71
C GLY A 209 -12.42 15.16 0.58
N SER A 210 -11.72 14.47 1.50
CA SER A 210 -11.32 15.02 2.80
C SER A 210 -10.38 16.23 2.66
N ASN A 211 -9.49 16.21 1.66
CA ASN A 211 -8.61 17.33 1.34
C ASN A 211 -9.23 18.17 0.22
N LYS A 212 -9.72 19.36 0.55
CA LYS A 212 -10.46 20.25 -0.38
C LYS A 212 -9.63 20.67 -1.59
N GLU A 213 -8.32 20.95 -1.40
CA GLU A 213 -7.44 21.36 -2.50
C GLU A 213 -7.23 20.21 -3.50
N ALA A 214 -7.01 19.00 -2.99
CA ALA A 214 -6.89 17.81 -3.80
C ALA A 214 -8.20 17.47 -4.52
N ALA A 215 -9.32 17.54 -3.82
CA ALA A 215 -10.67 17.29 -4.36
C ALA A 215 -11.00 18.25 -5.52
N GLU A 216 -10.65 19.53 -5.40
CA GLU A 216 -10.83 20.52 -6.48
C GLU A 216 -10.07 20.11 -7.74
N VAL A 217 -8.79 19.70 -7.61
CA VAL A 217 -7.98 19.26 -8.75
C VAL A 217 -8.59 18.05 -9.44
N ILE A 218 -9.03 17.05 -8.65
CA ILE A 218 -9.61 15.82 -9.19
C ILE A 218 -10.92 16.12 -9.90
N ARG A 219 -11.79 16.94 -9.30
CA ARG A 219 -13.08 17.36 -9.86
C ARG A 219 -12.88 18.13 -11.17
N THR A 220 -11.99 19.12 -11.18
CA THR A 220 -11.63 19.88 -12.38
C THR A 220 -11.15 18.94 -13.49
N LYS A 221 -10.29 17.97 -13.16
CA LYS A 221 -9.83 16.99 -14.17
C LYS A 221 -10.96 16.11 -14.69
N GLY A 222 -11.87 15.70 -13.85
CA GLY A 222 -13.06 14.93 -14.24
C GLY A 222 -13.99 15.73 -15.16
N GLU A 223 -14.22 17.00 -14.86
CA GLU A 223 -15.02 17.94 -15.66
C GLU A 223 -14.38 18.16 -17.05
N GLU A 224 -13.04 18.39 -17.10
CA GLU A 224 -12.29 18.51 -18.37
C GLU A 224 -12.49 17.29 -19.29
N LEU A 225 -12.58 16.09 -18.70
CA LEU A 225 -12.74 14.85 -19.44
C LEU A 225 -14.21 14.43 -19.63
N GLY A 226 -15.15 15.17 -19.04
CA GLY A 226 -16.59 14.88 -19.09
C GLY A 226 -16.97 13.54 -18.46
N VAL A 227 -16.31 13.18 -17.32
CA VAL A 227 -16.55 11.89 -16.66
C VAL A 227 -17.35 12.05 -15.37
N TYR A 228 -18.04 10.98 -14.97
CA TYR A 228 -18.74 10.96 -13.70
C TYR A 228 -17.74 10.98 -12.54
N CYS A 229 -17.91 11.95 -11.64
CA CYS A 229 -17.08 12.14 -10.45
C CYS A 229 -17.92 11.84 -9.20
N ARG A 230 -17.50 10.84 -8.41
CA ARG A 230 -18.07 10.54 -7.10
C ARG A 230 -17.08 10.95 -6.00
N GLU A 231 -17.39 12.06 -5.35
CA GLU A 231 -16.62 12.54 -4.18
C GLU A 231 -17.20 11.91 -2.91
N VAL A 232 -16.37 11.19 -2.17
CA VAL A 232 -16.70 10.61 -0.86
C VAL A 232 -16.05 11.47 0.22
N THR A 233 -16.84 11.94 1.17
CA THR A 233 -16.38 12.78 2.27
C THR A 233 -16.69 12.12 3.61
N ASN A 234 -16.14 12.66 4.70
CA ASN A 234 -16.45 12.24 6.06
C ASN A 234 -17.93 12.39 6.45
N HIS A 235 -18.75 13.03 5.61
CA HIS A 235 -20.20 13.09 5.77
C HIS A 235 -20.92 11.84 5.24
N ALA A 236 -20.24 10.97 4.49
CA ALA A 236 -20.84 9.76 3.94
C ALA A 236 -21.03 8.66 5.00
N TYR A 237 -20.30 8.72 6.10
CA TYR A 237 -20.34 7.73 7.16
C TYR A 237 -20.32 8.38 8.55
N GLU A 238 -20.55 7.58 9.60
CA GLU A 238 -20.45 7.97 11.00
C GLU A 238 -19.71 6.89 11.77
N ILE A 239 -18.62 7.26 12.45
CA ILE A 239 -17.89 6.33 13.33
C ILE A 239 -18.75 6.12 14.57
N ARG A 240 -19.07 4.86 14.84
CA ARG A 240 -19.90 4.42 15.97
C ARG A 240 -19.08 4.00 17.17
N GLU A 241 -17.94 3.34 16.90
CA GLU A 241 -17.06 2.81 17.93
C GLU A 241 -15.63 2.78 17.43
N VAL A 242 -14.69 3.11 18.30
CA VAL A 242 -13.24 2.95 18.08
C VAL A 242 -12.75 1.99 19.17
N HIS A 243 -12.45 0.75 18.76
CA HIS A 243 -11.97 -0.29 19.67
C HIS A 243 -10.54 -0.71 19.28
N ARG A 244 -9.75 -1.24 20.24
CA ARG A 244 -8.36 -1.66 19.98
C ARG A 244 -8.21 -2.60 18.78
N LYS A 245 -9.22 -3.44 18.52
CA LYS A 245 -9.19 -4.47 17.47
C LYS A 245 -9.94 -4.10 16.19
N TYR A 246 -10.80 -3.08 16.21
CA TYR A 246 -11.64 -2.70 15.08
C TYR A 246 -12.13 -1.26 15.17
N ILE A 247 -12.64 -0.75 14.07
CA ILE A 247 -13.47 0.43 14.00
C ILE A 247 -14.84 0.00 13.49
N ALA A 248 -15.90 0.46 14.16
CA ALA A 248 -17.26 0.30 13.70
C ALA A 248 -17.78 1.63 13.14
N PHE A 249 -18.42 1.58 11.99
CA PHE A 249 -19.03 2.74 11.36
C PHE A 249 -20.34 2.35 10.67
N SER A 250 -21.23 3.33 10.50
CA SER A 250 -22.43 3.19 9.67
C SER A 250 -22.39 4.16 8.52
N ARG A 251 -22.95 3.77 7.39
CA ARG A 251 -23.13 4.66 6.23
C ARG A 251 -24.27 5.63 6.48
N ARG A 252 -24.19 6.82 5.92
CA ARG A 252 -25.28 7.82 6.00
C ARG A 252 -26.21 7.77 4.77
N SER A 253 -26.19 6.69 4.01
CA SER A 253 -27.15 6.48 2.92
C SER A 253 -28.57 6.27 3.47
N ALA A 254 -29.58 6.61 2.69
CA ALA A 254 -30.97 6.46 3.13
C ALA A 254 -31.38 5.00 3.38
N TYR A 255 -30.68 4.06 2.76
CA TYR A 255 -30.98 2.63 2.80
C TYR A 255 -30.18 1.86 3.88
N ASP A 256 -29.03 2.37 4.33
CA ASP A 256 -28.06 1.62 5.15
C ASP A 256 -27.80 2.25 6.54
N LYS A 257 -28.66 3.16 7.01
CA LYS A 257 -28.46 3.87 8.29
C LYS A 257 -28.25 2.97 9.49
N ASP A 258 -28.88 1.79 9.46
CA ASP A 258 -28.84 0.82 10.54
C ASP A 258 -27.78 -0.28 10.32
N VAL A 259 -27.10 -0.26 9.16
CA VAL A 259 -26.05 -1.23 8.86
C VAL A 259 -24.74 -0.76 9.46
N ILE A 260 -24.23 -1.51 10.41
CA ILE A 260 -22.92 -1.26 11.03
C ILE A 260 -21.89 -2.17 10.39
N PHE A 261 -20.84 -1.55 9.83
CA PHE A 261 -19.66 -2.22 9.33
C PHE A 261 -18.57 -2.20 10.40
N GLN A 262 -17.82 -3.28 10.51
CA GLN A 262 -16.61 -3.36 11.32
C GLN A 262 -15.40 -3.62 10.41
N VAL A 263 -14.32 -2.93 10.68
CA VAL A 263 -13.04 -3.14 9.99
C VAL A 263 -11.93 -3.33 11.01
N PRO A 264 -11.15 -4.42 10.93
CA PRO A 264 -10.14 -4.75 11.94
C PRO A 264 -8.88 -3.89 11.82
N MET A 265 -8.73 -3.14 10.73
CA MET A 265 -7.68 -2.15 10.56
C MET A 265 -8.04 -0.87 11.33
N CYS A 266 -7.38 -0.63 12.44
CA CYS A 266 -7.89 0.22 13.52
C CYS A 266 -7.65 1.75 13.36
N GLY A 267 -7.33 2.31 12.20
CA GLY A 267 -7.24 3.77 11.99
C GLY A 267 -8.57 4.40 11.58
N CYS A 268 -8.99 5.54 12.14
CA CYS A 268 -10.27 6.21 11.77
C CYS A 268 -10.39 6.49 10.26
N TYR A 269 -9.26 6.71 9.58
CA TYR A 269 -9.17 6.83 8.13
C TYR A 269 -9.60 5.55 7.38
N GLN A 270 -9.65 4.40 8.04
CA GLN A 270 -10.10 3.16 7.42
C GLN A 270 -11.61 3.14 7.15
N ALA A 271 -12.39 3.93 7.89
CA ALA A 271 -13.81 4.11 7.56
C ALA A 271 -13.97 4.78 6.20
N MET A 272 -13.16 5.81 5.87
CA MET A 272 -13.13 6.43 4.55
C MET A 272 -12.69 5.45 3.47
N ASN A 273 -11.60 4.69 3.73
CA ASN A 273 -11.12 3.70 2.77
C ASN A 273 -12.17 2.62 2.49
N ALA A 274 -12.87 2.15 3.54
CA ALA A 274 -13.94 1.17 3.41
C ALA A 274 -15.16 1.75 2.66
N GLU A 275 -15.56 2.99 2.98
CA GLU A 275 -16.66 3.66 2.28
C GLU A 275 -16.38 3.85 0.78
N LEU A 276 -15.16 4.27 0.42
CA LEU A 276 -14.74 4.32 -0.99
C LEU A 276 -14.86 2.96 -1.69
N ALA A 277 -14.45 1.89 -1.01
CA ALA A 277 -14.56 0.54 -1.56
C ALA A 277 -16.01 0.06 -1.66
N LEU A 278 -16.86 0.38 -0.67
CA LEU A 278 -18.29 0.06 -0.68
C LEU A 278 -19.00 0.75 -1.85
N GLU A 279 -18.82 2.06 -2.02
CA GLU A 279 -19.41 2.81 -3.12
C GLU A 279 -18.89 2.35 -4.50
N ALA A 280 -17.59 2.06 -4.58
CA ALA A 280 -17.00 1.50 -5.80
C ALA A 280 -17.59 0.12 -6.15
N SER A 281 -17.80 -0.74 -5.14
CA SER A 281 -18.39 -2.06 -5.32
C SER A 281 -19.85 -1.97 -5.77
N GLU A 282 -20.65 -1.10 -5.16
CA GLU A 282 -22.04 -0.83 -5.62
C GLU A 282 -22.11 -0.40 -7.08
N TYR A 283 -21.18 0.47 -7.49
CA TYR A 283 -21.09 0.90 -8.88
C TYR A 283 -20.71 -0.26 -9.82
N LEU A 284 -19.70 -1.05 -9.47
CA LEU A 284 -19.19 -2.15 -10.30
C LEU A 284 -20.18 -3.30 -10.45
N LEU A 285 -21.01 -3.50 -9.43
CA LEU A 285 -22.05 -4.55 -9.37
C LEU A 285 -23.45 -4.02 -9.68
N ALA A 286 -23.55 -2.81 -10.25
CA ALA A 286 -24.84 -2.21 -10.58
C ALA A 286 -25.68 -3.13 -11.47
N GLY A 287 -26.92 -3.42 -11.02
CA GLY A 287 -27.85 -4.35 -11.70
C GLY A 287 -27.74 -5.81 -11.25
N GLU A 288 -26.79 -6.13 -10.36
CA GLU A 288 -26.71 -7.43 -9.69
C GLU A 288 -27.37 -7.37 -8.30
N GLU A 289 -27.72 -8.52 -7.74
CA GLU A 289 -28.19 -8.62 -6.35
C GLU A 289 -27.01 -8.45 -5.40
N ILE A 290 -27.13 -7.53 -4.46
CA ILE A 290 -26.08 -7.23 -3.46
C ILE A 290 -26.44 -7.89 -2.13
N HIS A 291 -25.49 -8.62 -1.55
CA HIS A 291 -25.65 -9.30 -0.27
C HIS A 291 -24.90 -8.55 0.85
N MET A 292 -25.49 -7.48 1.37
CA MET A 292 -24.86 -6.58 2.35
C MET A 292 -24.32 -7.29 3.60
N ASP A 293 -24.98 -8.35 4.07
CA ASP A 293 -24.48 -9.14 5.22
C ASP A 293 -23.17 -9.88 4.91
N ARG A 294 -22.97 -10.33 3.66
CA ARG A 294 -21.68 -10.90 3.24
C ARG A 294 -20.60 -9.83 3.25
N TRP A 295 -20.90 -8.61 2.79
CA TRP A 295 -19.96 -7.48 2.80
C TRP A 295 -19.52 -7.16 4.23
N LYS A 296 -20.48 -7.06 5.17
CA LYS A 296 -20.19 -6.87 6.61
C LYS A 296 -19.23 -7.96 7.12
N GLN A 297 -19.53 -9.21 6.81
CA GLN A 297 -18.76 -10.34 7.31
C GLN A 297 -17.32 -10.33 6.76
N VAL A 298 -17.13 -10.14 5.45
CA VAL A 298 -15.79 -10.16 4.86
C VAL A 298 -14.96 -8.96 5.27
N LEU A 299 -15.57 -7.78 5.43
CA LEU A 299 -14.88 -6.59 5.93
C LEU A 299 -14.44 -6.76 7.39
N ALA A 300 -15.26 -7.37 8.24
CA ALA A 300 -14.94 -7.64 9.64
C ALA A 300 -13.82 -8.68 9.83
N GLN A 301 -13.59 -9.51 8.85
CA GLN A 301 -12.55 -10.58 8.86
C GLN A 301 -11.31 -10.22 8.04
N LEU A 302 -11.32 -9.08 7.34
CA LEU A 302 -10.24 -8.73 6.45
C LEU A 302 -8.96 -8.45 7.21
N HIS A 303 -7.90 -9.15 6.83
CA HIS A 303 -6.55 -8.89 7.29
C HIS A 303 -5.73 -8.25 6.16
N TRP A 304 -5.14 -7.08 6.42
CA TRP A 304 -4.23 -6.41 5.51
C TRP A 304 -2.93 -6.05 6.23
N GLU A 305 -1.87 -6.67 5.80
CA GLU A 305 -0.59 -6.67 6.50
C GLU A 305 0.03 -5.27 6.61
N GLY A 306 0.69 -5.00 7.74
CA GLY A 306 1.38 -3.75 8.01
C GLY A 306 0.46 -2.54 8.19
N ARG A 307 -0.79 -2.73 8.60
CA ARG A 307 -1.75 -1.66 8.94
C ARG A 307 -2.31 -1.85 10.33
N MET A 308 -1.64 -1.24 11.33
CA MET A 308 -1.93 -1.45 12.76
C MET A 308 -2.06 -2.94 13.09
N GLU A 309 -1.23 -3.73 12.44
CA GLU A 309 -1.24 -5.19 12.54
C GLU A 309 -0.60 -5.64 13.83
N ARG A 310 -1.32 -6.44 14.63
CA ARG A 310 -0.77 -7.05 15.83
C ARG A 310 -0.05 -8.35 15.45
N ILE A 311 1.26 -8.37 15.68
CA ILE A 311 2.12 -9.53 15.44
C ILE A 311 2.73 -9.97 16.77
N GLY A 312 2.25 -11.07 17.33
CA GLY A 312 2.63 -11.48 18.69
C GLY A 312 1.78 -10.83 19.80
N ALA A 313 2.18 -11.05 21.05
CA ALA A 313 1.38 -10.65 22.21
C ALA A 313 1.35 -9.13 22.46
N HIS A 314 2.44 -8.43 22.14
CA HIS A 314 2.63 -7.03 22.53
C HIS A 314 3.25 -6.14 21.44
N ILE A 315 3.37 -6.62 20.22
CA ILE A 315 3.97 -5.89 19.11
C ILE A 315 2.89 -5.55 18.09
N THR A 316 2.76 -4.27 17.80
CA THR A 316 1.91 -3.74 16.72
C THR A 316 2.81 -3.08 15.69
N VAL A 317 2.66 -3.47 14.42
CA VAL A 317 3.41 -2.88 13.31
C VAL A 317 2.48 -2.01 12.46
N ASP A 318 2.99 -0.88 12.00
CA ASP A 318 2.30 -0.01 11.05
C ASP A 318 3.25 0.54 9.99
N GLY A 319 2.81 0.52 8.76
CA GLY A 319 3.57 1.03 7.62
C GLY A 319 3.54 2.55 7.46
N ALA A 320 3.16 3.32 8.47
CA ALA A 320 3.21 4.78 8.45
C ALA A 320 4.65 5.26 8.22
N HIS A 321 4.86 6.05 7.15
CA HIS A 321 6.18 6.46 6.68
C HIS A 321 6.20 7.86 6.03
N ASN A 322 5.15 8.65 6.27
CA ASN A 322 5.06 10.05 5.84
C ASN A 322 4.26 10.85 6.87
N PRO A 323 4.35 12.20 6.89
CA PRO A 323 3.69 13.02 7.90
C PRO A 323 2.18 12.76 8.03
N GLY A 324 1.47 12.60 6.91
CA GLY A 324 0.02 12.32 6.93
C GLY A 324 -0.32 10.97 7.57
N ALA A 325 0.48 9.93 7.31
CA ALA A 325 0.31 8.63 7.96
C ALA A 325 0.66 8.67 9.45
N MET A 326 1.68 9.48 9.86
CA MET A 326 1.99 9.68 11.28
C MET A 326 0.87 10.39 12.03
N GLN A 327 0.23 11.38 11.42
CA GLN A 327 -0.95 12.03 12.01
C GLN A 327 -2.06 11.01 12.24
N ALA A 328 -2.37 10.20 11.24
CA ALA A 328 -3.38 9.17 11.33
C ALA A 328 -3.06 8.09 12.41
N PHE A 329 -1.78 7.71 12.54
CA PHE A 329 -1.32 6.82 13.61
C PHE A 329 -1.51 7.45 14.99
N VAL A 330 -1.08 8.69 15.19
CA VAL A 330 -1.22 9.42 16.46
C VAL A 330 -2.69 9.60 16.85
N GLU A 331 -3.54 10.01 15.92
CA GLU A 331 -4.99 10.13 16.13
C GLU A 331 -5.59 8.80 16.59
N ARG A 332 -5.16 7.71 15.97
CA ARG A 332 -5.59 6.37 16.36
C ARG A 332 -5.18 6.00 17.78
N VAL A 333 -3.91 6.23 18.15
CA VAL A 333 -3.41 5.91 19.48
C VAL A 333 -4.11 6.77 20.55
N LYS A 334 -4.35 8.06 20.26
CA LYS A 334 -5.09 8.97 21.18
C LYS A 334 -6.56 8.57 21.36
N ALA A 335 -7.17 7.96 20.37
CA ALA A 335 -8.55 7.49 20.43
C ALA A 335 -8.73 6.19 21.25
N LEU A 336 -7.65 5.53 21.66
CA LEU A 336 -7.70 4.41 22.61
C LEU A 336 -7.91 4.89 24.03
N ASP A 337 -8.69 4.17 24.81
CA ASP A 337 -8.79 4.38 26.25
C ASP A 337 -7.42 4.17 26.92
N GLU A 338 -7.17 4.84 28.05
CA GLU A 338 -5.89 4.74 28.76
C GLU A 338 -5.56 3.27 29.14
N SER A 339 -6.56 2.50 29.53
CA SER A 339 -6.42 1.08 29.87
C SER A 339 -6.04 0.21 28.66
N GLU A 340 -6.44 0.61 27.46
CA GLU A 340 -6.11 -0.07 26.22
C GLU A 340 -4.76 0.37 25.64
N ARG A 341 -4.35 1.61 25.93
CA ARG A 341 -3.11 2.20 25.39
C ARG A 341 -1.87 1.61 26.06
N GLY A 342 -1.92 1.38 27.37
CA GLY A 342 -0.77 0.90 28.15
C GLY A 342 0.44 1.84 28.14
N GLU A 343 1.56 1.43 28.75
CA GLU A 343 2.84 2.10 28.56
C GLU A 343 3.38 1.84 27.15
N MET A 344 3.75 2.89 26.43
CA MET A 344 4.16 2.79 25.04
C MET A 344 5.65 2.75 24.88
N ILE A 345 6.14 1.78 24.12
CA ILE A 345 7.49 1.74 23.53
C ILE A 345 7.36 1.92 22.03
N LEU A 346 8.21 2.77 21.46
CA LEU A 346 8.20 3.04 20.04
C LEU A 346 9.51 2.57 19.40
N LEU A 347 9.43 1.61 18.46
CA LEU A 347 10.54 1.16 17.64
C LEU A 347 10.41 1.81 16.26
N PHE A 348 11.43 2.54 15.83
CA PHE A 348 11.38 3.38 14.65
C PHE A 348 12.58 3.18 13.72
N SER A 349 12.31 3.25 12.44
CA SER A 349 13.31 3.40 11.39
C SER A 349 12.74 4.17 10.21
N ALA A 350 13.59 4.72 9.36
CA ALA A 350 13.16 5.49 8.20
C ALA A 350 14.09 5.30 7.01
N VAL A 351 13.60 5.66 5.81
CA VAL A 351 14.41 5.81 4.60
C VAL A 351 14.65 7.30 4.30
N SER A 352 15.80 7.60 3.72
CA SER A 352 16.32 8.97 3.52
C SER A 352 15.49 9.85 2.58
N ASP A 353 14.65 9.25 1.74
CA ASP A 353 13.75 9.99 0.83
C ASP A 353 12.45 10.45 1.51
N LYS A 354 12.30 10.20 2.82
CA LYS A 354 11.11 10.61 3.59
C LYS A 354 11.41 11.79 4.52
N LYS A 355 10.36 12.47 4.93
CA LYS A 355 10.42 13.59 5.87
C LYS A 355 10.47 13.10 7.32
N TYR A 356 11.47 12.29 7.66
CA TYR A 356 11.56 11.62 8.96
C TYR A 356 11.76 12.59 10.13
N ASP A 357 12.38 13.76 9.94
CA ASP A 357 12.50 14.80 10.97
C ASP A 357 11.10 15.31 11.38
N GLU A 358 10.24 15.71 10.40
CA GLU A 358 8.86 16.12 10.66
C GLU A 358 8.03 15.02 11.32
N MET A 359 8.25 13.76 10.93
CA MET A 359 7.57 12.60 11.51
C MET A 359 7.94 12.41 12.98
N ILE A 360 9.23 12.48 13.31
CA ILE A 360 9.75 12.31 14.68
C ILE A 360 9.27 13.47 15.56
N GLU A 361 9.38 14.72 15.10
CA GLU A 361 8.87 15.91 15.81
C GLU A 361 7.38 15.70 16.17
N TYR A 362 6.58 15.28 15.19
CA TYR A 362 5.16 15.09 15.40
C TYR A 362 4.85 13.97 16.41
N LEU A 363 5.57 12.84 16.34
CA LEU A 363 5.43 11.73 17.30
C LEU A 363 5.77 12.18 18.73
N CYS A 364 6.93 12.81 18.91
CA CYS A 364 7.42 13.28 20.22
C CYS A 364 6.49 14.34 20.84
N GLY A 365 5.96 15.24 20.02
CA GLY A 365 5.07 16.31 20.49
C GLY A 365 3.63 15.84 20.81
N ASN A 366 3.24 14.65 20.38
CA ASN A 366 1.85 14.22 20.44
C ASN A 366 1.58 12.94 21.22
N LEU A 367 2.60 12.12 21.51
CA LEU A 367 2.47 10.85 22.23
C LEU A 367 3.32 10.87 23.49
N ASP A 368 2.78 10.30 24.57
CA ASP A 368 3.55 9.99 25.77
C ASP A 368 4.16 8.59 25.59
N VAL A 369 5.45 8.55 25.28
CA VAL A 369 6.22 7.33 24.99
C VAL A 369 7.24 7.14 26.11
N LYS A 370 7.30 5.95 26.69
CA LYS A 370 8.23 5.60 27.75
C LYS A 370 9.68 5.58 27.28
N ALA A 371 9.91 5.02 26.09
CA ALA A 371 11.22 4.96 25.46
C ALA A 371 11.10 4.79 23.94
N TYR A 372 12.09 5.31 23.24
CA TYR A 372 12.28 5.17 21.80
C TYR A 372 13.44 4.22 21.52
N ILE A 373 13.24 3.30 20.61
CA ILE A 373 14.29 2.44 20.08
C ILE A 373 14.41 2.76 18.60
N VAL A 374 15.60 3.08 18.13
CA VAL A 374 15.90 3.34 16.73
C VAL A 374 16.78 2.24 16.16
N THR A 375 16.47 1.80 14.94
CA THR A 375 17.24 0.78 14.23
C THR A 375 17.38 1.16 12.76
N GLN A 376 18.29 0.50 12.05
CA GLN A 376 18.54 0.74 10.65
C GLN A 376 17.80 -0.27 9.78
N ILE A 377 17.33 0.18 8.61
CA ILE A 377 16.77 -0.69 7.57
C ILE A 377 17.95 -1.22 6.75
N GLU A 378 17.92 -2.51 6.40
CA GLU A 378 18.86 -3.15 5.47
C GLU A 378 18.55 -2.73 4.01
N ASP A 379 18.69 -1.43 3.71
CA ASP A 379 18.50 -0.82 2.38
C ASP A 379 19.50 0.33 2.27
N GLU A 380 20.05 0.59 1.08
CA GLU A 380 21.01 1.69 0.84
C GLU A 380 20.42 3.07 1.23
N ARG A 381 19.11 3.21 1.28
CA ARG A 381 18.39 4.43 1.70
C ARG A 381 18.11 4.46 3.21
N GLY A 382 18.47 3.42 3.95
CA GLY A 382 18.27 3.40 5.40
C GLY A 382 18.97 4.58 6.06
N VAL A 383 18.23 5.34 6.90
CA VAL A 383 18.84 6.44 7.67
C VAL A 383 19.70 5.84 8.78
N PRO A 384 20.94 6.32 8.98
CA PRO A 384 21.81 5.85 10.03
C PRO A 384 21.19 5.95 11.43
N VAL A 385 21.42 4.97 12.28
CA VAL A 385 20.83 4.88 13.62
C VAL A 385 21.11 6.11 14.47
N GLU A 386 22.36 6.59 14.45
CA GLU A 386 22.77 7.74 15.25
C GLU A 386 22.10 9.03 14.77
N GLU A 387 21.89 9.21 13.46
CA GLU A 387 21.18 10.35 12.90
C GLU A 387 19.71 10.37 13.39
N LEU A 388 19.03 9.22 13.34
CA LEU A 388 17.65 9.10 13.86
C LEU A 388 17.61 9.40 15.37
N ALA A 389 18.56 8.86 16.13
CA ALA A 389 18.62 9.08 17.57
C ALA A 389 18.87 10.54 17.92
N ASP A 390 19.74 11.24 17.19
CA ASP A 390 20.02 12.65 17.41
C ASP A 390 18.78 13.52 17.11
N ILE A 391 17.98 13.12 16.12
CA ILE A 391 16.71 13.80 15.87
C ILE A 391 15.74 13.57 17.02
N PHE A 392 15.54 12.35 17.48
CA PHE A 392 14.70 12.07 18.65
C PHE A 392 15.13 12.88 19.87
N ARG A 393 16.44 12.90 20.22
CA ARG A 393 16.99 13.67 21.34
C ARG A 393 16.75 15.18 21.26
N ARG A 394 16.52 15.73 20.07
CA ARG A 394 16.13 17.15 19.89
C ARG A 394 14.69 17.43 20.34
N TYR A 395 13.81 16.45 20.25
CA TYR A 395 12.37 16.62 20.46
C TYR A 395 11.84 15.94 21.74
N THR A 396 12.67 15.17 22.47
CA THR A 396 12.26 14.50 23.71
C THR A 396 13.40 14.30 24.70
N ASP A 397 13.05 14.37 26.01
CA ASP A 397 13.93 13.99 27.12
C ASP A 397 13.79 12.51 27.50
N ARG A 398 12.91 11.77 26.81
CA ARG A 398 12.70 10.33 27.06
C ARG A 398 13.92 9.53 26.58
N PRO A 399 14.21 8.34 27.17
CA PRO A 399 15.32 7.50 26.74
C PRO A 399 15.24 7.12 25.25
N VAL A 400 16.36 7.26 24.53
CA VAL A 400 16.52 6.87 23.13
C VAL A 400 17.64 5.84 23.03
N TYR A 401 17.32 4.63 22.58
CA TYR A 401 18.26 3.52 22.44
C TYR A 401 18.60 3.27 20.98
N CYS A 402 19.88 3.29 20.64
CA CYS A 402 20.40 3.00 19.30
C CYS A 402 20.72 1.51 19.18
N LYS A 403 20.22 0.84 18.17
CA LYS A 403 20.49 -0.57 17.88
C LYS A 403 20.62 -0.76 16.37
N GLU A 404 21.83 -1.10 15.93
CA GLU A 404 22.07 -1.36 14.49
C GLU A 404 21.35 -2.62 14.02
N ARG A 405 21.39 -3.68 14.82
CA ARG A 405 20.74 -4.95 14.49
C ARG A 405 19.30 -4.95 14.96
N LEU A 406 18.42 -5.45 14.09
CA LEU A 406 16.97 -5.52 14.37
C LEU A 406 16.65 -6.42 15.57
N GLU A 407 17.35 -7.55 15.70
CA GLU A 407 17.18 -8.48 16.83
C GLU A 407 17.41 -7.78 18.16
N ASP A 408 18.50 -6.99 18.24
CA ASP A 408 18.88 -6.24 19.44
C ASP A 408 17.85 -5.10 19.72
N ALA A 409 17.30 -4.50 18.66
CA ALA A 409 16.27 -3.47 18.77
C ALA A 409 14.97 -4.04 19.32
N VAL A 410 14.49 -5.16 18.79
CA VAL A 410 13.27 -5.83 19.24
C VAL A 410 13.47 -6.37 20.66
N GLY A 411 14.60 -7.01 20.96
CA GLY A 411 14.95 -7.47 22.32
C GLY A 411 14.95 -6.31 23.33
N THR A 412 15.57 -5.17 22.96
CA THR A 412 15.55 -3.97 23.81
C THR A 412 14.12 -3.44 24.01
N ALA A 413 13.28 -3.43 22.97
CA ALA A 413 11.90 -2.99 23.09
C ALA A 413 11.09 -3.89 24.04
N LEU A 414 11.27 -5.20 23.94
CA LEU A 414 10.66 -6.19 24.85
C LEU A 414 11.11 -5.98 26.30
N ASP A 415 12.39 -5.76 26.54
CA ASP A 415 12.93 -5.50 27.90
C ASP A 415 12.37 -4.20 28.51
N LYS A 416 12.22 -3.14 27.70
CA LYS A 416 11.82 -1.81 28.18
C LYS A 416 10.31 -1.66 28.36
N ARG A 417 9.49 -2.47 27.71
CA ARG A 417 8.02 -2.39 27.83
C ARG A 417 7.51 -2.74 29.22
N GLY A 418 8.25 -3.57 30.00
CA GLY A 418 7.76 -4.12 31.25
C GLY A 418 6.65 -5.17 31.04
N GLU A 419 5.82 -5.43 32.05
CA GLU A 419 4.80 -6.49 31.98
C GLU A 419 3.57 -6.09 31.13
N SER A 420 3.16 -4.83 31.20
CA SER A 420 1.90 -4.32 30.60
C SER A 420 2.11 -3.38 29.40
N GLY A 421 3.33 -3.13 28.99
CA GLY A 421 3.62 -2.19 27.91
C GLY A 421 3.34 -2.76 26.52
N GLU A 422 3.10 -1.87 25.57
CA GLU A 422 2.86 -2.17 24.15
C GLU A 422 3.98 -1.57 23.29
N ILE A 423 4.42 -2.33 22.31
CA ILE A 423 5.45 -1.91 21.35
C ILE A 423 4.80 -1.56 20.04
N TYR A 424 5.04 -0.35 19.56
CA TYR A 424 4.62 0.08 18.23
C TYR A 424 5.83 0.24 17.34
N CYS A 425 5.83 -0.45 16.19
CA CYS A 425 6.91 -0.42 15.21
C CYS A 425 6.43 0.31 13.96
N LEU A 426 7.08 1.41 13.61
CA LEU A 426 6.66 2.27 12.49
C LEU A 426 7.81 3.08 11.88
N GLY A 427 7.50 3.83 10.84
CA GLY A 427 8.42 4.69 10.10
C GLY A 427 8.79 4.15 8.72
N SER A 428 8.61 2.84 8.48
CA SER A 428 8.87 2.24 7.16
C SER A 428 8.15 0.90 6.98
N LEU A 429 7.62 0.66 5.78
CA LEU A 429 7.14 -0.67 5.39
C LEU A 429 8.27 -1.72 5.34
N TYR A 430 9.50 -1.31 5.06
CA TYR A 430 10.66 -2.21 5.12
C TYR A 430 10.90 -2.71 6.54
N LEU A 431 10.83 -1.82 7.55
CA LEU A 431 10.91 -2.22 8.96
C LEU A 431 9.84 -3.25 9.31
N VAL A 432 8.59 -3.03 8.88
CA VAL A 432 7.49 -3.98 9.09
C VAL A 432 7.84 -5.34 8.50
N GLY A 433 8.32 -5.39 7.26
CA GLY A 433 8.72 -6.63 6.59
C GLY A 433 9.86 -7.35 7.32
N MET A 434 10.90 -6.61 7.75
CA MET A 434 12.02 -7.15 8.51
C MET A 434 11.58 -7.76 9.85
N ILE A 435 10.70 -7.09 10.60
CA ILE A 435 10.17 -7.61 11.87
C ILE A 435 9.33 -8.88 11.63
N LYS A 436 8.46 -8.89 10.63
CA LYS A 436 7.66 -10.07 10.27
C LYS A 436 8.54 -11.27 9.93
N LYS A 437 9.60 -11.04 9.15
CA LYS A 437 10.58 -12.09 8.79
C LYS A 437 11.33 -12.60 10.02
N LEU A 438 11.75 -11.72 10.92
CA LEU A 438 12.44 -12.06 12.15
C LEU A 438 11.59 -12.97 13.05
N LEU A 439 10.32 -12.60 13.28
CA LEU A 439 9.40 -13.37 14.13
C LEU A 439 9.01 -14.70 13.49
N ALA A 440 8.79 -14.74 12.17
CA ALA A 440 8.53 -15.99 11.46
C ALA A 440 9.70 -16.97 11.50
N GLY A 441 10.94 -16.48 11.63
CA GLY A 441 12.14 -17.29 11.78
C GLY A 441 12.35 -17.87 13.18
N GLY A 442 11.49 -17.55 14.16
CA GLY A 442 11.58 -18.04 15.55
C GLY A 442 12.79 -17.52 16.32
N ALA A 443 13.39 -16.43 15.84
CA ALA A 443 14.59 -15.85 16.46
C ALA A 443 14.29 -15.11 17.78
N ILE A 444 13.02 -14.77 18.03
CA ILE A 444 12.54 -14.08 19.24
C ILE A 444 11.13 -14.60 19.57
N ASP A 445 10.92 -15.03 20.82
CA ASP A 445 9.59 -15.30 21.37
C ASP A 445 8.95 -13.96 21.77
N ALA A 446 7.96 -13.48 20.99
CA ALA A 446 7.32 -12.18 21.18
C ALA A 446 5.84 -12.27 21.57
#